data_c401dfc797d9549905076b8ff50847bf
#
_entry.id   c401dfc797d9549905076b8ff50847bf
#
_cell.length_a   1.000
_cell.length_b   1.000
_cell.length_c   1.000
_cell.angle_alpha   90.00
_cell.angle_beta   90.00
_cell.angle_gamma   90.00
#
_symmetry.space_group_name_H-M   'P 1'
#
loop_
_entity.id
_entity.type
_entity.pdbx_description
1 polymer ?
#
loop_
_entity_poly.entity_id
_entity_poly.type
_entity_poly.pdbx_seq_one_letter_code
_entity_poly.pdbx_strand_id
1 'polypeptide(L)'
;MPASPPPSLKRGDTLIIVDVQNDFLPGGGLAVTRCDDVVPVLNAYIAAFVQHGLPIYATRDWHPVQHCSFKDQGGPWPPHCVADSRGARFAAGLTLPPATTIVSKAVTADKDAYSGFDGTQLDAQLRAAGVRRLFIGGLATDYCVLHTVKDALARHYTVYLLQDAIRAVNVQ
;
A
#
# COMPACT_ATOMS: atom_id res chain seq x y z
N MET A 1 -23.58 -15.75 4.26
CA MET A 1 -23.57 -15.67 2.78
C MET A 1 -22.20 -16.13 2.32
N PRO A 2 -22.05 -17.08 1.40
CA PRO A 2 -20.76 -17.36 0.81
C PRO A 2 -20.28 -16.12 0.07
N ALA A 3 -19.02 -15.77 0.27
CA ALA A 3 -18.40 -14.66 -0.46
C ALA A 3 -18.53 -14.95 -1.98
N SER A 4 -18.93 -13.93 -2.74
CA SER A 4 -18.94 -14.06 -4.20
C SER A 4 -17.53 -14.46 -4.67
N PRO A 5 -17.40 -15.35 -5.66
CA PRO A 5 -16.10 -15.72 -6.17
C PRO A 5 -15.35 -14.45 -6.63
N PRO A 6 -14.03 -14.38 -6.41
CA PRO A 6 -13.26 -13.22 -6.87
C PRO A 6 -13.44 -13.07 -8.38
N PRO A 7 -13.53 -11.83 -8.89
CA PRO A 7 -13.69 -11.58 -10.31
C PRO A 7 -12.46 -12.09 -11.08
N SER A 8 -12.68 -12.69 -12.24
CA SER A 8 -11.59 -13.10 -13.11
C SER A 8 -10.73 -11.89 -13.51
N LEU A 9 -9.40 -12.05 -13.47
CA LEU A 9 -8.45 -11.04 -13.89
C LEU A 9 -8.51 -10.83 -15.41
N LYS A 10 -8.41 -9.57 -15.82
CA LYS A 10 -8.45 -9.17 -17.24
C LYS A 10 -7.63 -7.92 -17.50
N ARG A 11 -7.39 -7.61 -18.76
CA ARG A 11 -6.74 -6.36 -19.17
C ARG A 11 -7.44 -5.15 -18.56
N GLY A 12 -6.67 -4.22 -18.01
CA GLY A 12 -7.15 -3.05 -17.29
C GLY A 12 -7.22 -3.25 -15.77
N ASP A 13 -6.84 -4.42 -15.28
CA ASP A 13 -6.67 -4.69 -13.85
C ASP A 13 -5.25 -4.38 -13.39
N THR A 14 -5.11 -3.95 -12.15
CA THR A 14 -3.82 -3.83 -11.48
C THR A 14 -3.92 -4.19 -10.00
N LEU A 15 -2.83 -4.69 -9.46
CA LEU A 15 -2.65 -4.89 -8.03
C LEU A 15 -1.96 -3.65 -7.43
N ILE A 16 -2.51 -3.12 -6.35
CA ILE A 16 -1.88 -2.08 -5.55
C ILE A 16 -1.59 -2.65 -4.17
N ILE A 17 -0.32 -2.70 -3.82
CA ILE A 17 0.18 -3.15 -2.52
C ILE A 17 0.52 -1.90 -1.71
N VAL A 18 -0.20 -1.69 -0.61
CA VAL A 18 -0.09 -0.48 0.19
C VAL A 18 0.84 -0.71 1.37
N ASP A 19 1.98 -0.03 1.38
CA ASP A 19 2.86 0.20 2.53
C ASP A 19 3.26 -1.05 3.34
N VAL A 20 3.59 -2.14 2.67
CA VAL A 20 4.06 -3.37 3.35
C VAL A 20 5.56 -3.24 3.65
N GLN A 21 5.86 -2.35 4.61
CA GLN A 21 7.21 -1.94 5.00
C GLN A 21 7.59 -2.49 6.39
N ASN A 22 8.89 -2.64 6.64
CA ASN A 22 9.40 -3.26 7.88
C ASN A 22 8.94 -2.56 9.16
N ASP A 23 8.78 -1.22 9.16
CA ASP A 23 8.34 -0.50 10.36
C ASP A 23 6.90 -0.79 10.76
N PHE A 24 6.07 -1.28 9.84
CA PHE A 24 4.71 -1.74 10.14
C PHE A 24 4.63 -3.22 10.53
N LEU A 25 5.73 -3.95 10.42
CA LEU A 25 5.83 -5.38 10.73
C LEU A 25 6.29 -5.62 12.18
N PRO A 26 6.20 -6.84 12.71
CA PRO A 26 6.67 -7.15 14.05
C PRO A 26 8.12 -6.71 14.28
N GLY A 27 8.36 -5.95 15.35
CA GLY A 27 9.67 -5.36 15.68
C GLY A 27 9.95 -4.02 15.00
N GLY A 28 9.07 -3.51 14.15
CA GLY A 28 9.16 -2.18 13.54
C GLY A 28 8.74 -1.05 14.47
N GLY A 29 9.02 0.20 14.07
CA GLY A 29 8.75 1.40 14.85
C GLY A 29 7.27 1.71 15.06
N LEU A 30 6.40 1.20 14.18
CA LEU A 30 4.94 1.37 14.23
C LEU A 30 4.23 0.06 13.82
N ALA A 31 4.53 -1.02 14.54
CA ALA A 31 4.03 -2.35 14.21
C ALA A 31 2.50 -2.45 14.29
N VAL A 32 1.91 -3.00 13.23
CA VAL A 32 0.47 -3.29 13.12
C VAL A 32 0.21 -4.73 13.58
N THR A 33 -0.84 -4.95 14.34
CA THR A 33 -1.16 -6.29 14.87
C THR A 33 -1.40 -7.29 13.74
N ARG A 34 -0.71 -8.44 13.79
CA ARG A 34 -0.80 -9.53 12.81
C ARG A 34 -0.56 -9.10 11.35
N CYS A 35 0.21 -8.06 11.16
CA CYS A 35 0.48 -7.49 9.84
C CYS A 35 1.31 -8.43 8.93
N ASP A 36 2.12 -9.30 9.51
CA ASP A 36 2.89 -10.32 8.79
C ASP A 36 2.02 -11.36 8.08
N ASP A 37 0.78 -11.58 8.56
CA ASP A 37 -0.19 -12.47 7.90
C ASP A 37 -0.50 -12.04 6.45
N VAL A 38 -0.38 -10.74 6.12
CA VAL A 38 -0.70 -10.26 4.77
C VAL A 38 0.35 -10.64 3.72
N VAL A 39 1.59 -10.88 4.13
CA VAL A 39 2.71 -11.10 3.19
C VAL A 39 2.51 -12.36 2.33
N PRO A 40 2.24 -13.56 2.89
CA PRO A 40 2.01 -14.74 2.06
C PRO A 40 0.76 -14.62 1.18
N VAL A 41 -0.29 -13.94 1.67
CA VAL A 41 -1.51 -13.71 0.89
C VAL A 41 -1.24 -12.78 -0.29
N LEU A 42 -0.52 -11.68 -0.06
CA LEU A 42 -0.11 -10.75 -1.13
C LEU A 42 0.80 -11.43 -2.15
N ASN A 43 1.70 -12.31 -1.72
CA ASN A 43 2.54 -13.07 -2.64
C ASN A 43 1.72 -13.96 -3.58
N ALA A 44 0.62 -14.54 -3.11
CA ALA A 44 -0.30 -15.30 -3.97
C ALA A 44 -0.99 -14.39 -5.00
N TYR A 45 -1.43 -13.19 -4.60
CA TYR A 45 -1.97 -12.19 -5.54
C TYR A 45 -0.91 -11.72 -6.54
N ILE A 46 0.31 -11.42 -6.09
CA ILE A 46 1.44 -11.06 -6.96
C ILE A 46 1.64 -12.13 -8.04
N ALA A 47 1.72 -13.40 -7.65
CA ALA A 47 1.88 -14.50 -8.59
C ALA A 47 0.76 -14.56 -9.64
N ALA A 48 -0.49 -14.37 -9.22
CA ALA A 48 -1.65 -14.34 -10.12
C ALA A 48 -1.57 -13.19 -11.13
N PHE A 49 -1.22 -11.97 -10.67
CA PHE A 49 -1.09 -10.81 -11.55
C PHE A 49 0.08 -10.94 -12.53
N VAL A 50 1.21 -11.47 -12.08
CA VAL A 50 2.37 -11.80 -12.95
C VAL A 50 1.98 -12.81 -14.01
N GLN A 51 1.28 -13.89 -13.64
CA GLN A 51 0.82 -14.93 -14.57
C GLN A 51 -0.08 -14.37 -15.68
N HIS A 52 -0.88 -13.33 -15.35
CA HIS A 52 -1.76 -12.67 -16.32
C HIS A 52 -1.10 -11.50 -17.06
N GLY A 53 0.18 -11.22 -16.81
CA GLY A 53 0.88 -10.09 -17.43
C GLY A 53 0.32 -8.72 -17.03
N LEU A 54 -0.24 -8.61 -15.82
CA LEU A 54 -0.90 -7.41 -15.33
C LEU A 54 0.05 -6.56 -14.45
N PRO A 55 -0.06 -5.22 -14.49
CA PRO A 55 0.83 -4.34 -13.74
C PRO A 55 0.61 -4.45 -12.23
N ILE A 56 1.70 -4.23 -11.48
CA ILE A 56 1.71 -4.17 -10.02
C ILE A 56 2.35 -2.86 -9.58
N TYR A 57 1.69 -2.17 -8.66
CA TYR A 57 2.18 -0.97 -7.99
C TYR A 57 2.33 -1.24 -6.50
N ALA A 58 3.40 -0.74 -5.90
CA ALA A 58 3.61 -0.81 -4.47
C ALA A 58 3.86 0.60 -3.93
N THR A 59 3.00 1.06 -3.01
CA THR A 59 3.20 2.33 -2.33
C THR A 59 4.10 2.15 -1.12
N ARG A 60 4.78 3.22 -0.72
CA ARG A 60 5.56 3.27 0.50
C ARG A 60 5.55 4.68 1.08
N ASP A 61 5.54 4.76 2.40
CA ASP A 61 5.95 5.97 3.11
C ASP A 61 7.46 6.14 2.98
N TRP A 62 7.88 7.38 2.67
CA TRP A 62 9.30 7.69 2.47
C TRP A 62 9.61 9.01 3.15
N HIS A 63 9.57 8.99 4.51
CA HIS A 63 9.60 10.19 5.33
C HIS A 63 11.01 10.76 5.46
N PRO A 64 11.19 12.08 5.32
CA PRO A 64 12.41 12.73 5.81
C PRO A 64 12.51 12.61 7.34
N VAL A 65 13.71 12.73 7.89
CA VAL A 65 14.01 12.56 9.33
C VAL A 65 13.13 13.45 10.23
N GLN A 66 12.78 14.64 9.75
CA GLN A 66 11.97 15.63 10.49
C GLN A 66 10.55 15.74 9.92
N HIS A 67 9.93 14.61 9.62
CA HIS A 67 8.59 14.62 9.04
C HIS A 67 7.53 15.08 10.04
N CYS A 68 6.56 15.89 9.59
CA CYS A 68 5.52 16.52 10.41
C CYS A 68 4.62 15.51 11.14
N SER A 69 4.52 14.26 10.67
CA SER A 69 3.73 13.20 11.32
C SER A 69 4.37 12.64 12.58
N PHE A 70 5.65 12.94 12.84
CA PHE A 70 6.37 12.40 13.99
C PHE A 70 6.08 13.20 15.27
N LYS A 71 6.05 12.52 16.41
CA LYS A 71 5.78 13.12 17.73
C LYS A 71 6.73 14.26 18.05
N ASP A 72 8.00 14.13 17.70
CA ASP A 72 9.02 15.18 17.91
C ASP A 72 8.76 16.46 17.06
N GLN A 73 7.91 16.34 16.05
CA GLN A 73 7.48 17.46 15.21
C GLN A 73 6.02 17.87 15.48
N GLY A 74 5.40 17.34 16.57
CA GLY A 74 4.03 17.64 16.94
C GLY A 74 2.97 16.73 16.26
N GLY A 75 3.39 15.70 15.55
CA GLY A 75 2.51 14.73 14.90
C GLY A 75 2.09 13.58 15.83
N PRO A 76 1.20 12.70 15.36
CA PRO A 76 0.63 11.62 16.17
C PRO A 76 1.52 10.38 16.28
N TRP A 77 2.51 10.20 15.39
CA TRP A 77 3.21 8.93 15.24
C TRP A 77 4.66 8.97 15.77
N PRO A 78 5.20 7.84 16.24
CA PRO A 78 6.64 7.72 16.41
C PRO A 78 7.35 7.80 15.06
N PRO A 79 8.66 8.10 15.03
CA PRO A 79 9.44 8.00 13.80
C PRO A 79 9.30 6.61 13.16
N HIS A 80 8.94 6.58 11.88
CA HIS A 80 8.75 5.35 11.11
C HIS A 80 8.96 5.62 9.61
N CYS A 81 9.30 4.62 8.87
CA CYS A 81 9.52 4.68 7.41
C CYS A 81 10.40 5.85 6.97
N VAL A 82 11.43 6.13 7.77
CA VAL A 82 12.42 7.17 7.44
C VAL A 82 13.19 6.74 6.19
N ALA A 83 13.27 7.63 5.22
CA ALA A 83 13.91 7.38 3.93
C ALA A 83 15.29 6.74 4.10
N ASP A 84 15.58 5.75 3.25
CA ASP A 84 16.81 4.95 3.22
C ASP A 84 17.05 4.04 4.45
N SER A 85 16.21 4.12 5.49
CA SER A 85 16.30 3.24 6.65
C SER A 85 15.86 1.81 6.34
N ARG A 86 16.27 0.86 7.19
CA ARG A 86 15.75 -0.52 7.14
C ARG A 86 14.23 -0.55 7.34
N GLY A 87 13.71 0.30 8.21
CA GLY A 87 12.27 0.39 8.52
C GLY A 87 11.43 0.78 7.31
N ALA A 88 11.97 1.64 6.45
CA ALA A 88 11.29 2.08 5.23
C ALA A 88 11.31 1.05 4.08
N ARG A 89 12.14 0.02 4.16
CA ARG A 89 12.19 -1.02 3.12
C ARG A 89 10.95 -1.90 3.17
N PHE A 90 10.56 -2.44 2.02
CA PHE A 90 9.52 -3.46 1.96
C PHE A 90 9.89 -4.71 2.75
N ALA A 91 8.88 -5.43 3.23
CA ALA A 91 9.07 -6.71 3.91
C ALA A 91 9.95 -7.66 3.09
N ALA A 92 10.96 -8.27 3.74
CA ALA A 92 11.88 -9.17 3.06
C ALA A 92 11.18 -10.39 2.43
N GLY A 93 10.07 -10.82 3.01
CA GLY A 93 9.27 -11.94 2.48
C GLY A 93 8.32 -11.55 1.34
N LEU A 94 8.16 -10.27 1.03
CA LEU A 94 7.29 -9.80 -0.06
C LEU A 94 8.03 -9.93 -1.41
N THR A 95 7.50 -10.77 -2.30
CA THR A 95 8.15 -11.12 -3.58
C THR A 95 7.75 -10.17 -4.71
N LEU A 96 8.09 -8.89 -4.58
CA LEU A 96 7.82 -7.89 -5.63
C LEU A 96 8.65 -8.19 -6.88
N PRO A 97 7.99 -8.34 -8.06
CA PRO A 97 8.74 -8.50 -9.31
C PRO A 97 9.52 -7.22 -9.66
N PRO A 98 10.65 -7.33 -10.40
CA PRO A 98 11.45 -6.17 -10.81
C PRO A 98 10.67 -5.10 -11.59
N ALA A 99 9.61 -5.50 -12.29
CA ALA A 99 8.74 -4.60 -13.05
C ALA A 99 7.71 -3.85 -12.18
N THR A 100 7.69 -4.06 -10.86
CA THR A 100 6.78 -3.34 -9.96
C THR A 100 7.08 -1.85 -9.98
N THR A 101 6.04 -1.04 -10.18
CA THR A 101 6.18 0.42 -10.04
C THR A 101 6.08 0.81 -8.58
N ILE A 102 7.14 1.43 -8.06
CA ILE A 102 7.19 1.92 -6.68
C ILE A 102 6.68 3.36 -6.62
N VAL A 103 5.74 3.62 -5.72
CA VAL A 103 5.15 4.94 -5.49
C VAL A 103 5.51 5.39 -4.08
N SER A 104 6.42 6.36 -3.96
CA SER A 104 6.81 6.96 -2.69
C SER A 104 5.89 8.14 -2.37
N LYS A 105 5.38 8.19 -1.13
CA LYS A 105 4.51 9.26 -0.65
C LYS A 105 5.02 9.86 0.66
N ALA A 106 4.45 11.02 1.06
CA ALA A 106 4.86 11.77 2.26
C ALA A 106 6.38 12.04 2.28
N VAL A 107 6.90 12.49 1.14
CA VAL A 107 8.35 12.66 0.90
C VAL A 107 8.88 14.04 1.32
N THR A 108 8.00 14.96 1.74
CA THR A 108 8.39 16.29 2.23
C THR A 108 8.11 16.41 3.73
N ALA A 109 8.92 17.25 4.42
CA ALA A 109 8.85 17.33 5.88
C ALA A 109 7.55 17.94 6.40
N ASP A 110 6.93 18.80 5.62
CA ASP A 110 5.78 19.64 6.00
C ASP A 110 4.41 19.08 5.60
N LYS A 111 4.37 17.96 4.87
CA LYS A 111 3.13 17.39 4.37
C LYS A 111 3.07 15.88 4.60
N ASP A 112 2.03 15.44 5.32
CA ASP A 112 1.70 14.02 5.45
C ASP A 112 0.79 13.54 4.30
N ALA A 113 0.81 12.25 4.03
CA ALA A 113 -0.04 11.61 3.03
C ALA A 113 -0.31 10.15 3.40
N TYR A 114 -1.58 9.79 3.60
CA TYR A 114 -1.98 8.39 3.77
C TYR A 114 -2.27 7.72 2.42
N SER A 115 -2.98 8.40 1.53
CA SER A 115 -3.34 7.86 0.22
C SER A 115 -2.13 7.75 -0.71
N GLY A 116 -2.04 6.63 -1.43
CA GLY A 116 -1.07 6.45 -2.51
C GLY A 116 -1.23 7.43 -3.67
N PHE A 117 -2.36 8.11 -3.75
CA PHE A 117 -2.64 9.14 -4.78
C PHE A 117 -2.20 10.54 -4.37
N ASP A 118 -2.08 10.80 -3.05
CA ASP A 118 -1.84 12.16 -2.54
C ASP A 118 -0.40 12.61 -2.78
N GLY A 119 -0.25 13.62 -3.62
CA GLY A 119 1.06 14.19 -3.97
C GLY A 119 1.96 13.28 -4.82
N THR A 120 1.40 12.26 -5.47
CA THR A 120 2.14 11.28 -6.28
C THR A 120 1.70 11.29 -7.74
N GLN A 121 2.40 10.54 -8.57
CA GLN A 121 2.08 10.34 -9.99
C GLN A 121 1.19 9.10 -10.24
N LEU A 122 0.66 8.45 -9.18
CA LEU A 122 -0.05 7.17 -9.31
C LEU A 122 -1.22 7.26 -10.29
N ASP A 123 -2.08 8.27 -10.19
CA ASP A 123 -3.24 8.41 -11.09
C ASP A 123 -2.81 8.55 -12.55
N ALA A 124 -1.82 9.40 -12.83
CA ALA A 124 -1.28 9.58 -14.18
C ALA A 124 -0.70 8.29 -14.75
N GLN A 125 0.03 7.54 -13.95
CA GLN A 125 0.63 6.26 -14.34
C GLN A 125 -0.44 5.19 -14.62
N LEU A 126 -1.46 5.09 -13.75
CA LEU A 126 -2.58 4.15 -13.93
C LEU A 126 -3.36 4.46 -15.22
N ARG A 127 -3.67 5.73 -15.47
CA ARG A 127 -4.37 6.16 -16.70
C ARG A 127 -3.56 5.88 -17.94
N ALA A 128 -2.26 6.18 -17.93
CA ALA A 128 -1.35 5.89 -19.05
C ALA A 128 -1.29 4.39 -19.35
N ALA A 129 -1.38 3.54 -18.33
CA ALA A 129 -1.42 2.08 -18.47
C ALA A 129 -2.81 1.53 -18.86
N GLY A 130 -3.83 2.37 -18.99
CA GLY A 130 -5.20 1.96 -19.31
C GLY A 130 -5.89 1.19 -18.19
N VAL A 131 -5.47 1.40 -16.95
CA VAL A 131 -6.04 0.73 -15.77
C VAL A 131 -7.43 1.25 -15.47
N ARG A 132 -8.35 0.36 -15.10
CA ARG A 132 -9.73 0.66 -14.75
C ARG A 132 -10.17 0.03 -13.43
N ARG A 133 -9.61 -1.13 -13.08
CA ARG A 133 -9.94 -1.87 -11.85
C ARG A 133 -8.70 -2.02 -10.98
N LEU A 134 -8.85 -1.67 -9.72
CA LEU A 134 -7.78 -1.74 -8.72
C LEU A 134 -8.09 -2.84 -7.71
N PHE A 135 -7.15 -3.74 -7.52
CA PHE A 135 -7.16 -4.73 -6.47
C PHE A 135 -6.19 -4.24 -5.39
N ILE A 136 -6.72 -3.88 -4.22
CA ILE A 136 -5.97 -3.16 -3.19
C ILE A 136 -5.85 -4.02 -1.94
N GLY A 137 -4.61 -4.24 -1.50
CA GLY A 137 -4.25 -4.88 -0.23
C GLY A 137 -3.06 -4.19 0.41
N GLY A 138 -2.73 -4.56 1.64
CA GLY A 138 -1.61 -4.03 2.40
C GLY A 138 -1.98 -3.43 3.74
N LEU A 139 -1.26 -2.42 4.17
CA LEU A 139 -1.30 -1.85 5.51
C LEU A 139 -1.50 -0.32 5.48
N ALA A 140 -2.15 0.27 6.46
CA ALA A 140 -3.08 -0.36 7.38
C ALA A 140 -4.50 -0.08 6.91
N THR A 141 -5.42 -0.99 7.21
CA THR A 141 -6.82 -0.92 6.74
C THR A 141 -7.49 0.41 7.04
N ASP A 142 -7.30 0.92 8.26
CA ASP A 142 -7.95 2.12 8.79
C ASP A 142 -7.22 3.44 8.44
N TYR A 143 -6.06 3.39 7.78
CA TYR A 143 -5.29 4.56 7.37
C TYR A 143 -4.93 4.55 5.88
N CYS A 144 -3.76 4.09 5.49
CA CYS A 144 -3.27 4.20 4.11
C CYS A 144 -4.14 3.42 3.11
N VAL A 145 -4.62 2.23 3.48
CA VAL A 145 -5.54 1.46 2.63
C VAL A 145 -6.87 2.21 2.47
N LEU A 146 -7.50 2.66 3.56
CA LEU A 146 -8.75 3.40 3.54
C LEU A 146 -8.67 4.65 2.65
N HIS A 147 -7.64 5.47 2.85
CA HIS A 147 -7.47 6.71 2.09
C HIS A 147 -7.16 6.44 0.62
N THR A 148 -6.38 5.41 0.31
CA THR A 148 -6.12 4.99 -1.07
C THR A 148 -7.40 4.53 -1.77
N VAL A 149 -8.23 3.72 -1.09
CA VAL A 149 -9.53 3.28 -1.61
C VAL A 149 -10.47 4.46 -1.87
N LYS A 150 -10.60 5.39 -0.91
CA LYS A 150 -11.44 6.59 -1.07
C LYS A 150 -11.01 7.42 -2.28
N ASP A 151 -9.73 7.67 -2.42
CA ASP A 151 -9.20 8.44 -3.53
C ASP A 151 -9.34 7.73 -4.87
N ALA A 152 -9.20 6.40 -4.89
CA ALA A 152 -9.45 5.60 -6.09
C ALA A 152 -10.91 5.70 -6.55
N LEU A 153 -11.86 5.57 -5.62
CA LEU A 153 -13.28 5.70 -5.91
C LEU A 153 -13.64 7.10 -6.41
N ALA A 154 -13.10 8.16 -5.79
CA ALA A 154 -13.29 9.54 -6.21
C ALA A 154 -12.75 9.82 -7.63
N ARG A 155 -11.79 9.02 -8.09
CA ARG A 155 -11.20 9.06 -9.44
C ARG A 155 -11.89 8.10 -10.42
N HIS A 156 -13.03 7.52 -10.02
CA HIS A 156 -13.85 6.61 -10.81
C HIS A 156 -13.21 5.28 -11.19
N TYR A 157 -12.24 4.80 -10.40
CA TYR A 157 -11.77 3.42 -10.51
C TYR A 157 -12.79 2.46 -9.89
N THR A 158 -12.91 1.27 -10.46
CA THR A 158 -13.55 0.15 -9.78
C THR A 158 -12.55 -0.45 -8.79
N VAL A 159 -12.94 -0.58 -7.53
CA VAL A 159 -12.05 -1.07 -6.46
C VAL A 159 -12.50 -2.41 -5.93
N TYR A 160 -11.58 -3.35 -5.87
CA TYR A 160 -11.70 -4.62 -5.14
C TYR A 160 -10.77 -4.59 -3.95
N LEU A 161 -11.33 -4.49 -2.75
CA LEU A 161 -10.57 -4.55 -1.51
C LEU A 161 -10.29 -6.01 -1.16
N LEU A 162 -9.01 -6.36 -1.04
CA LEU A 162 -8.55 -7.72 -0.72
C LEU A 162 -8.62 -7.92 0.80
N GLN A 163 -9.78 -8.32 1.32
CA GLN A 163 -10.06 -8.39 2.76
C GLN A 163 -9.13 -9.35 3.51
N ASP A 164 -8.66 -10.39 2.86
CA ASP A 164 -7.71 -11.36 3.39
C ASP A 164 -6.27 -10.82 3.45
N ALA A 165 -5.98 -9.77 2.70
CA ALA A 165 -4.66 -9.16 2.53
C ALA A 165 -4.54 -7.76 3.17
N ILE A 166 -5.34 -7.44 4.18
CA ILE A 166 -5.28 -6.17 4.93
C ILE A 166 -5.30 -6.42 6.44
N ARG A 167 -4.69 -5.49 7.21
CA ARG A 167 -4.78 -5.47 8.68
C ARG A 167 -4.87 -4.03 9.18
N ALA A 168 -5.65 -3.83 10.26
CA ALA A 168 -5.89 -2.52 10.86
C ALA A 168 -4.96 -2.24 12.04
N VAL A 169 -4.67 -0.96 12.27
CA VAL A 169 -3.99 -0.51 13.50
C VAL A 169 -4.91 -0.67 14.70
N ASN A 170 -6.16 -0.19 14.56
CA ASN A 170 -7.17 -0.27 15.62
C ASN A 170 -8.01 -1.54 15.40
N VAL A 171 -7.75 -2.56 16.22
CA VAL A 171 -8.56 -3.79 16.27
C VAL A 171 -9.59 -3.59 17.38
N GLN A 172 -10.86 -3.39 17.02
CA GLN A 172 -11.99 -3.46 17.97
C GLN A 172 -12.56 -4.87 17.98
#